data_cd7912422f6f3ee702067846f66b7c51
#
_entry.id   cd7912422f6f3ee702067846f66b7c51
#
_cell.length_a   1.000
_cell.length_b   1.000
_cell.length_c   1.000
_cell.angle_alpha   90.00
_cell.angle_beta   90.00
_cell.angle_gamma   90.00
#
_symmetry.space_group_name_H-M   'P 1'
#
loop_
_entity.id
_entity.type
_entity.pdbx_description
1 polymer ?
#
loop_
_entity_poly.entity_id
_entity_poly.type
_entity_poly.pdbx_seq_one_letter_code
_entity_poly.pdbx_strand_id
1 'polypeptide(L)'
;HRQHRFRQDHARQSHPRLADVTSGAILVDGVDIRDLQPDMLWQRIGLIPQKPYLFSGTVGSNLRYGKPDATDDELWEALSVAQAADFVASMPGGLDARIAQGGSNVSGGQRQRLAIARALVLKPEIYLFDDSFSALDLATDARLRAALVPYASRSTIIIVAQRVSTIANADQILVLEDGEPVGLGTHDELVATCPTYAEIVASQYSVEAVA
;
A
#
# COMPACT_ATOMS: atom_id res chain seq x y z
N HIS A 1 9.11 5.64 -30.55
CA HIS A 1 10.38 5.37 -29.84
C HIS A 1 10.89 6.55 -28.99
N ARG A 2 10.69 7.83 -29.39
CA ARG A 2 11.11 9.00 -28.62
C ARG A 2 10.21 9.26 -27.38
N GLN A 3 8.91 9.01 -27.46
CA GLN A 3 7.98 9.24 -26.34
C GLN A 3 8.14 8.23 -25.17
N HIS A 4 8.55 6.98 -25.46
CA HIS A 4 8.81 6.00 -24.41
C HIS A 4 10.12 6.25 -23.64
N ARG A 5 11.16 6.76 -24.32
CA ARG A 5 12.41 7.16 -23.66
C ARG A 5 12.21 8.36 -22.73
N PHE A 6 11.41 9.34 -23.14
CA PHE A 6 11.14 10.54 -22.34
C PHE A 6 10.42 10.21 -21.04
N ARG A 7 9.52 9.20 -21.03
CA ARG A 7 8.86 8.73 -19.80
C ARG A 7 9.80 7.95 -18.84
N GLN A 8 10.75 7.20 -19.38
CA GLN A 8 11.70 6.44 -18.57
C GLN A 8 12.83 7.32 -17.99
N ASP A 9 13.25 8.34 -18.69
CA ASP A 9 14.30 9.27 -18.23
C ASP A 9 13.76 10.25 -17.18
N HIS A 10 12.49 10.66 -17.27
CA HIS A 10 11.81 11.42 -16.21
C HIS A 10 11.60 10.59 -14.92
N ALA A 11 11.37 9.29 -15.03
CA ALA A 11 11.28 8.40 -13.87
C ALA A 11 12.63 8.18 -13.15
N ARG A 12 13.74 8.55 -13.78
CA ARG A 12 15.09 8.42 -13.20
C ARG A 12 15.67 9.71 -12.64
N GLN A 13 15.11 10.89 -12.95
CA GLN A 13 15.65 12.19 -12.58
C GLN A 13 14.69 13.11 -11.82
N SER A 14 13.40 12.81 -11.76
CA SER A 14 12.44 13.55 -10.96
C SER A 14 11.97 12.68 -9.84
N HIS A 15 12.32 13.01 -8.62
CA HIS A 15 11.71 12.51 -7.42
C HIS A 15 10.22 12.79 -7.54
N PRO A 16 9.36 11.79 -7.52
CA PRO A 16 8.01 11.96 -8.00
C PRO A 16 7.15 12.69 -6.96
N ARG A 17 6.87 13.92 -7.20
CA ARG A 17 5.50 14.34 -7.09
C ARG A 17 4.79 13.54 -8.18
N LEU A 18 3.97 12.55 -7.80
CA LEU A 18 3.31 11.69 -8.79
C LEU A 18 2.42 12.52 -9.72
N ALA A 19 1.84 13.62 -9.22
CA ALA A 19 1.19 14.69 -9.96
C ALA A 19 1.06 15.93 -9.09
N ASP A 20 1.18 17.13 -9.66
CA ASP A 20 0.79 18.35 -8.98
C ASP A 20 -0.71 18.55 -9.11
N VAL A 21 -1.33 19.07 -8.04
CA VAL A 21 -2.75 19.46 -8.08
C VAL A 21 -2.97 20.61 -9.05
N THR A 22 -4.05 20.56 -9.83
CA THR A 22 -4.43 21.66 -10.75
C THR A 22 -5.07 22.83 -10.01
N SER A 23 -5.70 22.57 -8.85
CA SER A 23 -6.26 23.57 -7.96
C SER A 23 -6.25 23.07 -6.52
N GLY A 24 -6.34 23.96 -5.55
CA GLY A 24 -6.24 23.63 -4.13
C GLY A 24 -4.82 23.28 -3.69
N ALA A 25 -4.68 22.56 -2.56
CA ALA A 25 -3.41 22.18 -1.98
C ALA A 25 -3.53 20.84 -1.25
N ILE A 26 -2.44 20.08 -1.24
CA ILE A 26 -2.27 18.92 -0.36
C ILE A 26 -1.29 19.34 0.73
N LEU A 27 -1.72 19.24 1.99
CA LEU A 27 -0.91 19.63 3.13
C LEU A 27 -0.44 18.40 3.90
N VAL A 28 0.83 18.37 4.25
CA VAL A 28 1.41 17.41 5.21
C VAL A 28 1.90 18.21 6.41
N ASP A 29 1.32 17.95 7.58
CA ASP A 29 1.56 18.73 8.81
C ASP A 29 1.39 20.24 8.61
N GLY A 30 0.39 20.64 7.82
CA GLY A 30 0.09 22.06 7.54
C GLY A 30 0.99 22.72 6.48
N VAL A 31 1.94 22.00 5.92
CA VAL A 31 2.84 22.50 4.86
C VAL A 31 2.40 21.95 3.50
N ASP A 32 2.26 22.82 2.51
CA ASP A 32 1.95 22.40 1.14
C ASP A 32 3.06 21.48 0.60
N ILE A 33 2.69 20.35 0.02
CA ILE A 33 3.67 19.41 -0.54
C ILE A 33 4.54 20.02 -1.63
N ARG A 34 4.09 21.13 -2.25
CA ARG A 34 4.87 21.87 -3.26
C ARG A 34 6.03 22.64 -2.66
N ASP A 35 5.94 23.00 -1.36
CA ASP A 35 6.96 23.71 -0.61
C ASP A 35 7.93 22.76 0.10
N LEU A 36 7.63 21.47 0.14
CA LEU A 36 8.51 20.44 0.69
C LEU A 36 9.56 20.02 -0.35
N GLN A 37 10.79 19.78 0.13
CA GLN A 37 11.78 19.10 -0.70
C GLN A 37 11.28 17.66 -0.99
N PRO A 38 11.30 17.19 -2.26
CA PRO A 38 10.79 15.88 -2.64
C PRO A 38 11.33 14.73 -1.78
N ASP A 39 12.65 14.71 -1.50
CA ASP A 39 13.26 13.68 -0.67
C ASP A 39 12.68 13.62 0.75
N MET A 40 12.40 14.79 1.35
CA MET A 40 11.78 14.85 2.69
C MET A 40 10.37 14.29 2.68
N LEU A 41 9.59 14.56 1.62
CA LEU A 41 8.23 14.02 1.49
C LEU A 41 8.26 12.51 1.32
N TRP A 42 9.13 12.00 0.44
CA TRP A 42 9.18 10.57 0.13
C TRP A 42 9.76 9.70 1.24
N GLN A 43 10.62 10.24 2.10
CA GLN A 43 11.06 9.55 3.31
C GLN A 43 9.91 9.36 4.33
N ARG A 44 8.87 10.19 4.26
CA ARG A 44 7.71 10.14 5.15
C ARG A 44 6.56 9.28 4.61
N ILE A 45 6.61 8.84 3.35
CA ILE A 45 5.56 8.09 2.68
C ILE A 45 6.02 6.68 2.31
N GLY A 46 5.31 5.68 2.78
CA GLY A 46 5.44 4.29 2.32
C GLY A 46 4.35 3.99 1.29
N LEU A 47 4.70 4.01 0.01
CA LEU A 47 3.77 3.68 -1.07
C LEU A 47 3.77 2.18 -1.35
N ILE A 48 2.59 1.58 -1.33
CA ILE A 48 2.34 0.18 -1.70
C ILE A 48 1.45 0.17 -2.94
N PRO A 49 2.02 -0.03 -4.14
CA PRO A 49 1.26 0.04 -5.39
C PRO A 49 0.40 -1.20 -5.61
N GLN A 50 -0.66 -1.05 -6.41
CA GLN A 50 -1.54 -2.14 -6.86
C GLN A 50 -0.76 -3.29 -7.52
N LYS A 51 0.22 -2.95 -8.37
CA LYS A 51 1.09 -3.92 -9.04
C LYS A 51 2.50 -3.86 -8.45
N PRO A 52 2.81 -4.71 -7.45
CA PRO A 52 4.09 -4.68 -6.80
C PRO A 52 5.21 -5.13 -7.73
N TYR A 53 6.34 -4.46 -7.64
CA TYR A 53 7.56 -4.83 -8.33
C TYR A 53 8.66 -5.19 -7.33
N LEU A 54 9.30 -6.34 -7.54
CA LEU A 54 10.47 -6.77 -6.78
C LEU A 54 11.71 -6.69 -7.67
N PHE A 55 12.80 -6.22 -7.09
CA PHE A 55 14.08 -6.15 -7.78
C PHE A 55 14.79 -7.49 -7.77
N SER A 56 15.60 -7.75 -8.79
CA SER A 56 16.50 -8.90 -8.78
C SER A 56 17.50 -8.79 -7.62
N GLY A 57 17.63 -9.86 -6.84
CA GLY A 57 18.46 -9.88 -5.64
C GLY A 57 18.01 -10.92 -4.64
N THR A 58 17.95 -10.57 -3.36
CA THR A 58 17.43 -11.43 -2.29
C THR A 58 16.16 -10.84 -1.68
N VAL A 59 15.46 -11.61 -0.85
CA VAL A 59 14.36 -11.10 -0.03
C VAL A 59 14.88 -9.93 0.81
N GLY A 60 15.96 -10.11 1.56
CA GLY A 60 16.55 -9.08 2.42
C GLY A 60 16.96 -7.83 1.66
N SER A 61 17.56 -7.94 0.46
CA SER A 61 17.92 -6.77 -0.35
C SER A 61 16.71 -5.99 -0.84
N ASN A 62 15.60 -6.67 -1.16
CA ASN A 62 14.35 -6.02 -1.51
C ASN A 62 13.72 -5.26 -0.34
N LEU A 63 13.74 -5.84 0.85
CA LEU A 63 13.19 -5.21 2.06
C LEU A 63 14.01 -4.00 2.49
N ARG A 64 15.35 -4.05 2.36
CA ARG A 64 16.26 -2.94 2.69
C ARG A 64 16.28 -1.81 1.66
N TYR A 65 15.49 -1.90 0.58
CA TYR A 65 15.54 -0.90 -0.48
C TYR A 65 15.27 0.53 0.00
N GLY A 66 14.34 0.71 0.95
CA GLY A 66 14.02 2.03 1.53
C GLY A 66 14.82 2.37 2.79
N LYS A 67 15.41 1.34 3.45
CA LYS A 67 16.19 1.46 4.69
C LYS A 67 17.37 0.49 4.64
N PRO A 68 18.51 0.91 4.03
CA PRO A 68 19.66 0.03 3.81
C PRO A 68 20.31 -0.54 5.07
N ASP A 69 20.19 0.18 6.18
CA ASP A 69 20.71 -0.16 7.51
C ASP A 69 19.74 -0.98 8.39
N ALA A 70 18.59 -1.38 7.84
CA ALA A 70 17.63 -2.19 8.59
C ALA A 70 18.26 -3.52 9.04
N THR A 71 18.08 -3.85 10.32
CA THR A 71 18.54 -5.11 10.90
C THR A 71 17.68 -6.28 10.44
N ASP A 72 18.19 -7.51 10.56
CA ASP A 72 17.41 -8.70 10.24
C ASP A 72 16.15 -8.81 11.10
N ASP A 73 16.22 -8.42 12.37
CA ASP A 73 15.05 -8.42 13.27
C ASP A 73 13.96 -7.46 12.77
N GLU A 74 14.32 -6.26 12.30
CA GLU A 74 13.38 -5.32 11.70
C GLU A 74 12.74 -5.89 10.41
N LEU A 75 13.51 -6.63 9.60
CA LEU A 75 12.98 -7.30 8.41
C LEU A 75 11.98 -8.40 8.80
N TRP A 76 12.31 -9.23 9.79
CA TRP A 76 11.41 -10.29 10.25
C TRP A 76 10.15 -9.73 10.92
N GLU A 77 10.25 -8.63 11.67
CA GLU A 77 9.09 -7.92 12.22
C GLU A 77 8.15 -7.47 11.09
N ALA A 78 8.68 -6.79 10.08
CA ALA A 78 7.90 -6.32 8.94
C ALA A 78 7.29 -7.48 8.12
N LEU A 79 8.04 -8.59 7.94
CA LEU A 79 7.53 -9.79 7.30
C LEU A 79 6.37 -10.42 8.09
N SER A 80 6.46 -10.44 9.42
CA SER A 80 5.40 -10.97 10.28
C SER A 80 4.13 -10.15 10.15
N VAL A 81 4.22 -8.82 10.22
CA VAL A 81 3.07 -7.92 10.01
C VAL A 81 2.47 -8.12 8.61
N ALA A 82 3.32 -8.20 7.58
CA ALA A 82 2.89 -8.44 6.20
C ALA A 82 2.38 -9.87 5.92
N GLN A 83 2.31 -10.73 6.94
CA GLN A 83 1.93 -12.15 6.80
C GLN A 83 2.86 -12.92 5.82
N ALA A 84 4.12 -12.55 5.78
CA ALA A 84 5.11 -13.08 4.86
C ALA A 84 6.19 -13.95 5.54
N ALA A 85 6.28 -13.92 6.86
CA ALA A 85 7.35 -14.59 7.61
C ALA A 85 7.42 -16.10 7.34
N ASP A 86 6.28 -16.80 7.38
CA ASP A 86 6.23 -18.26 7.25
C ASP A 86 6.75 -18.73 5.87
N PHE A 87 6.29 -18.08 4.79
CA PHE A 87 6.75 -18.51 3.47
C PHE A 87 8.22 -18.11 3.23
N VAL A 88 8.68 -16.95 3.74
CA VAL A 88 10.09 -16.56 3.62
C VAL A 88 10.97 -17.53 4.43
N ALA A 89 10.57 -17.92 5.63
CA ALA A 89 11.30 -18.90 6.44
C ALA A 89 11.37 -20.29 5.75
N SER A 90 10.35 -20.64 4.97
CA SER A 90 10.33 -21.89 4.19
C SER A 90 11.16 -21.84 2.90
N MET A 91 11.56 -20.66 2.44
CA MET A 91 12.42 -20.52 1.26
C MET A 91 13.86 -20.93 1.58
N PRO A 92 14.54 -21.66 0.71
CA PRO A 92 15.98 -21.96 0.88
C PRO A 92 16.78 -20.65 1.01
N GLY A 93 17.39 -20.44 2.18
CA GLY A 93 18.15 -19.23 2.50
C GLY A 93 17.35 -18.11 3.20
N GLY A 94 16.04 -18.25 3.40
CA GLY A 94 15.24 -17.25 4.14
C GLY A 94 15.38 -15.83 3.57
N LEU A 95 15.98 -14.90 4.32
CA LEU A 95 16.26 -13.53 3.85
C LEU A 95 17.24 -13.48 2.67
N ASP A 96 18.11 -14.47 2.52
CA ASP A 96 19.06 -14.59 1.39
C ASP A 96 18.44 -15.33 0.19
N ALA A 97 17.21 -15.79 0.29
CA ALA A 97 16.51 -16.45 -0.81
C ALA A 97 16.41 -15.53 -2.03
N ARG A 98 16.71 -16.09 -3.21
CA ARG A 98 16.78 -15.33 -4.46
C ARG A 98 15.40 -14.89 -4.93
N ILE A 99 15.30 -13.63 -5.31
CA ILE A 99 14.16 -13.02 -6.01
C ILE A 99 14.58 -12.70 -7.45
N ALA A 100 13.86 -13.24 -8.41
CA ALA A 100 14.04 -12.90 -9.82
C ALA A 100 13.46 -11.50 -10.12
N GLN A 101 13.89 -10.90 -11.22
CA GLN A 101 13.40 -9.60 -11.67
C GLN A 101 11.86 -9.60 -11.80
N GLY A 102 11.21 -8.60 -11.22
CA GLY A 102 9.75 -8.50 -11.16
C GLY A 102 9.10 -9.51 -10.20
N GLY A 103 9.87 -10.32 -9.46
CA GLY A 103 9.35 -11.35 -8.57
C GLY A 103 8.69 -12.51 -9.31
N SER A 104 9.20 -12.89 -10.50
CA SER A 104 8.60 -13.94 -11.34
C SER A 104 8.66 -15.35 -10.74
N ASN A 105 9.51 -15.54 -9.74
CA ASN A 105 9.68 -16.81 -9.01
C ASN A 105 8.88 -16.91 -7.71
N VAL A 106 8.02 -15.94 -7.43
CA VAL A 106 7.08 -15.94 -6.29
C VAL A 106 5.66 -15.72 -6.78
N SER A 107 4.65 -16.20 -6.05
CA SER A 107 3.24 -15.99 -6.39
C SER A 107 2.84 -14.51 -6.32
N GLY A 108 1.70 -14.13 -6.93
CA GLY A 108 1.18 -12.77 -6.86
C GLY A 108 0.96 -12.28 -5.43
N GLY A 109 0.33 -13.09 -4.58
CA GLY A 109 0.11 -12.78 -3.16
C GLY A 109 1.40 -12.72 -2.34
N GLN A 110 2.39 -13.58 -2.64
CA GLN A 110 3.72 -13.52 -2.01
C GLN A 110 4.45 -12.22 -2.39
N ARG A 111 4.40 -11.86 -3.67
CA ARG A 111 4.99 -10.62 -4.19
C ARG A 111 4.37 -9.40 -3.53
N GLN A 112 3.04 -9.38 -3.40
CA GLN A 112 2.32 -8.29 -2.74
C GLN A 112 2.74 -8.17 -1.27
N ARG A 113 2.79 -9.28 -0.53
CA ARG A 113 3.20 -9.27 0.87
C ARG A 113 4.65 -8.83 1.06
N LEU A 114 5.57 -9.19 0.17
CA LEU A 114 6.96 -8.69 0.19
C LEU A 114 7.03 -7.18 -0.09
N ALA A 115 6.20 -6.67 -1.01
CA ALA A 115 6.13 -5.23 -1.27
C ALA A 115 5.55 -4.45 -0.08
N ILE A 116 4.55 -5.00 0.59
CA ILE A 116 4.02 -4.46 1.85
C ILE A 116 5.12 -4.46 2.92
N ALA A 117 5.79 -5.60 3.15
CA ALA A 117 6.88 -5.70 4.13
C ALA A 117 7.98 -4.66 3.86
N ARG A 118 8.36 -4.45 2.59
CA ARG A 118 9.33 -3.41 2.21
C ARG A 118 8.92 -2.01 2.65
N ALA A 119 7.64 -1.65 2.49
CA ALA A 119 7.14 -0.37 2.95
C ALA A 119 7.07 -0.27 4.48
N LEU A 120 6.78 -1.39 5.16
CA LEU A 120 6.73 -1.45 6.63
C LEU A 120 8.12 -1.26 7.24
N VAL A 121 9.20 -1.80 6.65
CA VAL A 121 10.58 -1.63 7.13
C VAL A 121 10.97 -0.15 7.23
N LEU A 122 10.47 0.69 6.33
CA LEU A 122 10.73 2.13 6.35
C LEU A 122 10.15 2.83 7.60
N LYS A 123 9.08 2.27 8.20
CA LYS A 123 8.31 2.87 9.32
C LYS A 123 7.92 4.33 9.03
N PRO A 124 7.26 4.61 7.90
CA PRO A 124 6.94 5.98 7.48
C PRO A 124 5.82 6.57 8.33
N GLU A 125 5.67 7.89 8.26
CA GLU A 125 4.56 8.62 8.92
C GLU A 125 3.22 8.43 8.19
N ILE A 126 3.27 8.17 6.87
CA ILE A 126 2.10 7.97 6.02
C ILE A 126 2.27 6.67 5.22
N TYR A 127 1.32 5.76 5.35
CA TYR A 127 1.20 4.59 4.47
C TYR A 127 0.13 4.85 3.42
N LEU A 128 0.47 4.64 2.16
CA LEU A 128 -0.45 4.75 1.03
C LEU A 128 -0.59 3.39 0.35
N PHE A 129 -1.73 2.72 0.56
CA PHE A 129 -2.08 1.44 -0.04
C PHE A 129 -2.97 1.69 -1.27
N ASP A 130 -2.43 1.47 -2.45
CA ASP A 130 -3.17 1.60 -3.71
C ASP A 130 -3.68 0.22 -4.14
N ASP A 131 -4.94 -0.10 -3.80
CA ASP A 131 -5.64 -1.38 -4.05
C ASP A 131 -4.78 -2.64 -3.75
N SER A 132 -3.91 -2.51 -2.75
CA SER A 132 -2.85 -3.48 -2.49
C SER A 132 -3.34 -4.76 -1.81
N PHE A 133 -4.57 -4.76 -1.30
CA PHE A 133 -5.16 -5.91 -0.61
C PHE A 133 -5.93 -6.83 -1.56
N SER A 134 -6.28 -6.37 -2.76
CA SER A 134 -7.07 -7.13 -3.73
C SER A 134 -6.41 -8.44 -4.21
N ALA A 135 -5.07 -8.50 -4.19
CA ALA A 135 -4.28 -9.68 -4.55
C ALA A 135 -4.17 -10.73 -3.44
N LEU A 136 -4.73 -10.45 -2.25
CA LEU A 136 -4.69 -11.33 -1.09
C LEU A 136 -6.02 -12.07 -0.93
N ASP A 137 -5.95 -13.29 -0.40
CA ASP A 137 -7.14 -13.99 0.07
C ASP A 137 -7.71 -13.29 1.32
N LEU A 138 -9.00 -13.44 1.56
CA LEU A 138 -9.73 -12.74 2.63
C LEU A 138 -9.14 -12.98 4.02
N ALA A 139 -8.67 -14.20 4.30
CA ALA A 139 -8.12 -14.54 5.61
C ALA A 139 -6.74 -13.88 5.82
N THR A 140 -5.90 -13.84 4.79
CA THR A 140 -4.60 -13.17 4.83
C THR A 140 -4.76 -11.65 4.92
N ASP A 141 -5.70 -11.06 4.15
CA ASP A 141 -6.04 -9.64 4.23
C ASP A 141 -6.49 -9.25 5.65
N ALA A 142 -7.42 -10.00 6.25
CA ALA A 142 -7.90 -9.72 7.60
C ALA A 142 -6.77 -9.79 8.65
N ARG A 143 -5.91 -10.83 8.60
CA ARG A 143 -4.77 -10.96 9.52
C ARG A 143 -3.75 -9.83 9.35
N LEU A 144 -3.45 -9.45 8.11
CA LEU A 144 -2.51 -8.37 7.81
C LEU A 144 -3.03 -7.04 8.38
N ARG A 145 -4.30 -6.70 8.13
CA ARG A 145 -4.90 -5.48 8.67
C ARG A 145 -4.93 -5.46 10.20
N ALA A 146 -5.27 -6.58 10.82
CA ALA A 146 -5.22 -6.70 12.28
C ALA A 146 -3.81 -6.49 12.84
N ALA A 147 -2.77 -6.98 12.16
CA ALA A 147 -1.38 -6.79 12.56
C ALA A 147 -0.86 -5.36 12.26
N LEU A 148 -1.39 -4.73 11.21
CA LEU A 148 -1.00 -3.37 10.79
C LEU A 148 -1.44 -2.30 11.79
N VAL A 149 -2.64 -2.43 12.37
CA VAL A 149 -3.20 -1.43 13.30
C VAL A 149 -2.26 -1.10 14.47
N PRO A 150 -1.77 -2.06 15.27
CA PRO A 150 -0.83 -1.75 16.35
C PRO A 150 0.54 -1.33 15.83
N TYR A 151 1.00 -1.89 14.70
CA TYR A 151 2.31 -1.59 14.12
C TYR A 151 2.41 -0.14 13.62
N ALA A 152 1.37 0.35 12.96
CA ALA A 152 1.31 1.69 12.37
C ALA A 152 0.48 2.68 13.20
N SER A 153 0.34 2.44 14.52
CA SER A 153 -0.53 3.24 15.41
C SER A 153 -0.20 4.73 15.51
N ARG A 154 1.00 5.14 15.05
CA ARG A 154 1.45 6.53 14.99
C ARG A 154 1.50 7.10 13.58
N SER A 155 1.04 6.34 12.60
CA SER A 155 1.09 6.72 11.19
C SER A 155 -0.32 6.98 10.65
N THR A 156 -0.42 7.82 9.65
CA THR A 156 -1.64 7.95 8.85
C THR A 156 -1.67 6.83 7.83
N ILE A 157 -2.79 6.09 7.76
CA ILE A 157 -2.99 5.02 6.77
C ILE A 157 -4.06 5.47 5.79
N ILE A 158 -3.69 5.58 4.51
CA ILE A 158 -4.60 5.87 3.41
C ILE A 158 -4.73 4.60 2.56
N ILE A 159 -5.96 4.13 2.38
CA ILE A 159 -6.25 2.91 1.62
C ILE A 159 -7.17 3.25 0.46
N VAL A 160 -6.73 3.05 -0.76
CA VAL A 160 -7.60 2.95 -1.93
C VAL A 160 -8.03 1.50 -2.04
N ALA A 161 -9.33 1.23 -1.98
CA ALA A 161 -9.87 -0.12 -1.98
C ALA A 161 -11.14 -0.22 -2.83
N GLN A 162 -11.32 -1.39 -3.43
CA GLN A 162 -12.54 -1.77 -4.13
C GLN A 162 -13.46 -2.61 -3.26
N ARG A 163 -12.93 -3.23 -2.19
CA ARG A 163 -13.71 -4.07 -1.25
C ARG A 163 -14.11 -3.26 -0.03
N VAL A 164 -15.41 -3.23 0.26
CA VAL A 164 -15.95 -2.59 1.48
C VAL A 164 -15.35 -3.19 2.74
N SER A 165 -15.20 -4.52 2.80
CA SER A 165 -14.62 -5.23 3.95
C SER A 165 -13.20 -4.76 4.30
N THR A 166 -12.45 -4.19 3.35
CA THR A 166 -11.12 -3.66 3.59
C THR A 166 -11.14 -2.34 4.36
N ILE A 167 -12.17 -1.51 4.17
CA ILE A 167 -12.26 -0.13 4.68
C ILE A 167 -13.37 0.08 5.71
N ALA A 168 -14.22 -0.91 5.97
CA ALA A 168 -15.38 -0.75 6.86
C ALA A 168 -15.01 -0.27 8.29
N ASN A 169 -13.80 -0.55 8.77
CA ASN A 169 -13.30 -0.11 10.07
C ASN A 169 -12.39 1.12 9.99
N ALA A 170 -12.35 1.83 8.87
CA ALA A 170 -11.59 3.07 8.75
C ALA A 170 -12.26 4.19 9.57
N ASP A 171 -11.45 5.07 10.15
CA ASP A 171 -11.93 6.24 10.90
C ASP A 171 -12.74 7.17 10.00
N GLN A 172 -12.40 7.22 8.70
CA GLN A 172 -13.07 8.03 7.70
C GLN A 172 -12.97 7.38 6.32
N ILE A 173 -14.08 7.37 5.58
CA ILE A 173 -14.19 6.86 4.23
C ILE A 173 -14.61 8.00 3.30
N LEU A 174 -13.84 8.23 2.25
CA LEU A 174 -14.20 9.13 1.16
C LEU A 174 -14.76 8.31 -0.01
N VAL A 175 -15.98 8.62 -0.43
CA VAL A 175 -16.62 8.00 -1.59
C VAL A 175 -16.49 8.94 -2.77
N LEU A 176 -15.96 8.42 -3.87
CA LEU A 176 -15.80 9.15 -5.13
C LEU A 176 -16.71 8.55 -6.22
N GLU A 177 -17.37 9.40 -6.98
CA GLU A 177 -18.12 9.04 -8.18
C GLU A 177 -17.69 9.97 -9.31
N ASP A 178 -17.23 9.42 -10.42
CA ASP A 178 -16.68 10.17 -11.57
C ASP A 178 -15.58 11.20 -11.18
N GLY A 179 -14.83 10.91 -10.12
CA GLY A 179 -13.77 11.76 -9.60
C GLY A 179 -14.23 12.85 -8.62
N GLU A 180 -15.53 12.97 -8.38
CA GLU A 180 -16.11 13.94 -7.45
C GLU A 180 -16.44 13.29 -6.11
N PRO A 181 -16.24 13.99 -4.97
CA PRO A 181 -16.59 13.47 -3.65
C PRO A 181 -18.10 13.49 -3.44
N VAL A 182 -18.71 12.30 -3.27
CA VAL A 182 -20.16 12.14 -3.04
C VAL A 182 -20.50 11.73 -1.61
N GLY A 183 -19.52 11.33 -0.80
CA GLY A 183 -19.71 10.97 0.60
C GLY A 183 -18.42 11.02 1.39
N LEU A 184 -18.51 11.45 2.66
CA LEU A 184 -17.40 11.45 3.62
C LEU A 184 -17.97 11.12 5.00
N GLY A 185 -17.45 10.07 5.65
CA GLY A 185 -17.90 9.64 6.97
C GLY A 185 -17.42 8.24 7.33
N THR A 186 -17.93 7.68 8.40
CA THR A 186 -17.73 6.29 8.79
C THR A 186 -18.56 5.35 7.93
N HIS A 187 -18.31 4.04 8.03
CA HIS A 187 -19.10 3.02 7.34
C HIS A 187 -20.61 3.16 7.61
N ASP A 188 -20.99 3.21 8.88
CA ASP A 188 -22.39 3.25 9.28
C ASP A 188 -23.08 4.56 8.82
N GLU A 189 -22.40 5.68 8.93
CA GLU A 189 -22.91 6.98 8.45
C GLU A 189 -23.15 6.93 6.94
N LEU A 190 -22.18 6.41 6.18
CA LEU A 190 -22.27 6.37 4.72
C LEU A 190 -23.32 5.37 4.22
N VAL A 191 -23.51 4.24 4.89
CA VAL A 191 -24.60 3.30 4.57
C VAL A 191 -25.95 4.00 4.71
N ALA A 192 -26.11 4.87 5.72
CA ALA A 192 -27.35 5.57 5.98
C ALA A 192 -27.56 6.83 5.10
N THR A 193 -26.49 7.49 4.67
CA THR A 193 -26.59 8.85 4.08
C THR A 193 -26.06 8.96 2.64
N CYS A 194 -25.28 7.99 2.15
CA CYS A 194 -24.69 8.01 0.82
C CYS A 194 -25.25 6.88 -0.05
N PRO A 195 -26.19 7.15 -0.98
CA PRO A 195 -26.80 6.12 -1.83
C PRO A 195 -25.76 5.31 -2.63
N THR A 196 -24.77 5.98 -3.23
CA THR A 196 -23.69 5.34 -3.97
C THR A 196 -22.92 4.33 -3.10
N TYR A 197 -22.60 4.69 -1.85
CA TYR A 197 -21.93 3.77 -0.94
C TYR A 197 -22.81 2.60 -0.53
N ALA A 198 -24.09 2.85 -0.24
CA ALA A 198 -25.05 1.81 0.11
C ALA A 198 -25.25 0.79 -1.02
N GLU A 199 -25.26 1.25 -2.29
CA GLU A 199 -25.32 0.37 -3.47
C GLU A 199 -24.07 -0.50 -3.60
N ILE A 200 -22.87 0.06 -3.38
CA ILE A 200 -21.60 -0.68 -3.38
C ILE A 200 -21.63 -1.77 -2.30
N VAL A 201 -22.06 -1.42 -1.09
CA VAL A 201 -22.19 -2.36 0.03
C VAL A 201 -23.16 -3.48 -0.33
N ALA A 202 -24.35 -3.16 -0.79
CA ALA A 202 -25.39 -4.14 -1.15
C ALA A 202 -24.91 -5.09 -2.26
N SER A 203 -24.19 -4.58 -3.26
CA SER A 203 -23.67 -5.37 -4.37
C SER A 203 -22.63 -6.41 -3.91
N GLN A 204 -21.77 -6.05 -2.95
CA GLN A 204 -20.71 -6.93 -2.46
C GLN A 204 -21.23 -8.02 -1.52
N TYR A 205 -22.15 -7.67 -0.62
CA TYR A 205 -22.76 -8.67 0.29
C TYR A 205 -23.68 -9.65 -0.45
N SER A 206 -24.35 -9.24 -1.54
CA SER A 206 -25.15 -10.15 -2.35
C SER A 206 -24.30 -11.21 -3.08
N VAL A 207 -23.07 -10.89 -3.46
CA VAL A 207 -22.13 -11.82 -4.11
C VAL A 207 -21.54 -12.81 -3.09
N GLU A 208 -21.23 -12.36 -1.87
CA GLU A 208 -20.71 -13.23 -0.80
C GLU A 208 -21.76 -14.23 -0.27
N ALA A 209 -23.06 -13.89 -0.35
CA ALA A 209 -24.15 -14.79 0.09
C ALA A 209 -24.44 -15.93 -0.91
N VAL A 210 -23.91 -15.89 -2.13
CA VAL A 210 -24.14 -16.86 -3.21
C VAL A 210 -22.91 -17.74 -3.48
N ALA A 211 -21.75 -17.44 -2.91
CA ALA A 211 -20.49 -18.17 -3.07
C ALA A 211 -20.19 -19.11 -1.90
#